data_bf38299d158231241d8ed0c71db31750
#
_entry.id   bf38299d158231241d8ed0c71db31750
#
_cell.length_a   1.000
_cell.length_b   1.000
_cell.length_c   1.000
_cell.angle_alpha   90.00
_cell.angle_beta   90.00
_cell.angle_gamma   90.00
#
_symmetry.space_group_name_H-M   'P 1'
#
loop_
_entity.id
_entity.type
_entity.pdbx_description
1 polymer ?
#
loop_
_entity_poly.entity_id
_entity_poly.type
_entity_poly.pdbx_seq_one_letter_code
_entity_poly.pdbx_strand_id
1 'polypeptide(L)'
;MLFAVYMIDKLGMEAVRAQTGKAHAEYMATNEEGIRMGGPLYADDHKTMIGSVVIKDFSNRTDAENFIKNEPFNKAGLFETVMINPFKAFVDN
;
A
#
# COMPACT_ATOMS: atom_id res chain seq x y z
N MET A 1 2.56 -7.71 15.22
CA MET A 1 2.99 -6.30 15.30
C MET A 1 2.49 -5.54 14.08
N LEU A 2 1.97 -4.35 14.29
CA LEU A 2 1.56 -3.49 13.17
C LEU A 2 2.79 -2.93 12.45
N PHE A 3 2.66 -2.82 11.14
CA PHE A 3 3.61 -2.11 10.30
C PHE A 3 2.84 -1.08 9.48
N ALA A 4 3.43 0.08 9.33
CA ALA A 4 2.93 1.11 8.42
C ALA A 4 3.72 0.99 7.12
N VAL A 5 3.01 0.81 6.03
CA VAL A 5 3.60 0.72 4.70
C VAL A 5 3.11 1.92 3.90
N TYR A 6 4.05 2.72 3.46
CA TYR A 6 3.78 3.99 2.79
C TYR A 6 4.42 3.95 1.40
N MET A 7 3.61 4.17 0.37
CA MET A 7 4.04 4.01 -1.00
C MET A 7 3.69 5.24 -1.81
N ILE A 8 4.68 5.77 -2.53
CA ILE A 8 4.47 6.92 -3.42
C ILE A 8 4.69 6.48 -4.85
N ASP A 9 3.77 6.84 -5.73
CA ASP A 9 3.82 6.50 -7.15
C ASP A 9 4.89 7.31 -7.88
N LYS A 10 5.45 6.72 -8.93
CA LYS A 10 6.25 7.47 -9.90
C LYS A 10 5.34 8.43 -10.66
N LEU A 11 5.89 9.58 -11.03
CA LEU A 11 5.17 10.54 -11.86
C LEU A 11 4.86 9.94 -13.23
N GLY A 12 3.69 10.30 -13.77
CA GLY A 12 3.30 9.88 -15.11
C GLY A 12 2.83 8.45 -15.21
N MET A 13 2.47 7.81 -14.09
CA MET A 13 2.07 6.41 -14.06
C MET A 13 0.57 6.20 -13.83
N GLU A 14 -0.23 7.22 -14.10
CA GLU A 14 -1.69 7.14 -13.88
C GLU A 14 -2.33 6.01 -14.67
N ALA A 15 -1.88 5.77 -15.89
CA ALA A 15 -2.39 4.68 -16.72
C ALA A 15 -2.05 3.31 -16.12
N VAL A 16 -0.84 3.16 -15.55
CA VAL A 16 -0.43 1.92 -14.91
C VAL A 16 -1.29 1.65 -13.69
N ARG A 17 -1.53 2.67 -12.86
CA ARG A 17 -2.41 2.54 -11.70
C ARG A 17 -3.82 2.11 -12.12
N ALA A 18 -4.37 2.75 -13.16
CA ALA A 18 -5.70 2.42 -13.64
C ALA A 18 -5.80 0.99 -14.18
N GLN A 19 -4.81 0.57 -14.98
CA GLN A 19 -4.79 -0.77 -15.58
C GLN A 19 -4.58 -1.88 -14.54
N THR A 20 -3.87 -1.60 -13.46
CA THR A 20 -3.52 -2.59 -12.45
C THR A 20 -4.51 -2.62 -11.29
N GLY A 21 -5.44 -1.66 -11.24
CA GLY A 21 -6.33 -1.47 -10.09
C GLY A 21 -7.17 -2.70 -9.74
N LYS A 22 -7.65 -3.45 -10.74
CA LYS A 22 -8.44 -4.66 -10.48
C LYS A 22 -7.60 -5.74 -9.79
N ALA A 23 -6.40 -6.00 -10.31
CA ALA A 23 -5.50 -6.98 -9.72
C ALA A 23 -5.11 -6.58 -8.30
N HIS A 24 -4.86 -5.28 -8.08
CA HIS A 24 -4.57 -4.74 -6.75
C HIS A 24 -5.73 -4.98 -5.79
N ALA A 25 -6.96 -4.67 -6.21
CA ALA A 25 -8.13 -4.85 -5.35
C ALA A 25 -8.33 -6.33 -4.96
N GLU A 26 -8.12 -7.23 -5.90
CA GLU A 26 -8.22 -8.67 -5.65
C GLU A 26 -7.13 -9.14 -4.67
N TYR A 27 -5.92 -8.65 -4.83
CA TYR A 27 -4.81 -8.98 -3.94
C TYR A 27 -5.08 -8.49 -2.52
N MET A 28 -5.57 -7.26 -2.38
CA MET A 28 -5.88 -6.69 -1.07
C MET A 28 -7.03 -7.45 -0.40
N ALA A 29 -8.04 -7.85 -1.15
CA ALA A 29 -9.15 -8.64 -0.61
C ALA A 29 -8.68 -10.02 -0.13
N THR A 30 -7.79 -10.67 -0.88
CA THR A 30 -7.23 -11.97 -0.51
C THR A 30 -6.33 -11.87 0.73
N ASN A 31 -5.68 -10.73 0.94
CA ASN A 31 -4.73 -10.50 2.02
C ASN A 31 -5.27 -9.55 3.09
N GLU A 32 -6.59 -9.48 3.22
CA GLU A 32 -7.27 -8.51 4.10
C GLU A 32 -7.01 -8.77 5.58
N GLU A 33 -6.77 -10.01 5.97
CA GLU A 33 -6.57 -10.37 7.37
C GLU A 33 -5.43 -9.55 7.98
N GLY A 34 -5.71 -8.93 9.12
CA GLY A 34 -4.73 -8.11 9.84
C GLY A 34 -4.63 -6.67 9.37
N ILE A 35 -5.31 -6.30 8.29
CA ILE A 35 -5.33 -4.90 7.86
C ILE A 35 -6.21 -4.09 8.83
N ARG A 36 -5.60 -3.09 9.46
CA ARG A 36 -6.30 -2.15 10.32
C ARG A 36 -6.89 -1.00 9.51
N MET A 37 -6.16 -0.55 8.54
CA MET A 37 -6.51 0.62 7.76
C MET A 37 -5.68 0.62 6.48
N GLY A 38 -6.28 1.01 5.38
CA GLY A 38 -5.56 1.12 4.12
C GLY A 38 -6.36 1.90 3.09
N GLY A 39 -5.67 2.53 2.18
CA GLY A 39 -6.31 3.28 1.12
C GLY A 39 -5.33 4.11 0.30
N PRO A 40 -5.82 4.76 -0.75
CA PRO A 40 -4.99 5.58 -1.59
C PRO A 40 -4.64 6.92 -0.94
N LEU A 41 -3.50 7.45 -1.32
CA LEU A 41 -3.13 8.84 -1.04
C LEU A 41 -3.54 9.69 -2.23
N TYR A 42 -4.06 10.88 -1.94
CA TYR A 42 -4.47 11.82 -2.98
C TYR A 42 -3.59 13.06 -2.96
N ALA A 43 -3.42 13.68 -4.11
CA ALA A 43 -2.89 15.04 -4.19
C ALA A 43 -3.91 16.02 -3.56
N ASP A 44 -3.52 17.28 -3.42
CA ASP A 44 -4.38 18.29 -2.77
C ASP A 44 -5.67 18.57 -3.53
N ASP A 45 -5.77 18.13 -4.79
CA ASP A 45 -7.03 18.25 -5.56
C ASP A 45 -8.11 17.25 -5.09
N HIS A 46 -7.77 16.32 -4.19
CA HIS A 46 -8.65 15.28 -3.66
C HIS A 46 -9.15 14.28 -4.71
N LYS A 47 -8.52 14.23 -5.86
CA LYS A 47 -8.94 13.41 -7.00
C LYS A 47 -7.82 12.55 -7.56
N THR A 48 -6.61 13.09 -7.65
CA THR A 48 -5.47 12.40 -8.25
C THR A 48 -4.80 11.49 -7.22
N MET A 49 -4.83 10.21 -7.47
CA MET A 49 -4.14 9.24 -6.60
C MET A 49 -2.63 9.31 -6.85
N ILE A 50 -1.86 9.43 -5.78
CA ILE A 50 -0.40 9.58 -5.84
C ILE A 50 0.34 8.52 -5.05
N GLY A 51 -0.36 7.61 -4.41
CA GLY A 51 0.25 6.58 -3.60
C GLY A 51 -0.77 5.78 -2.81
N SER A 52 -0.29 5.10 -1.79
CA SER A 52 -1.11 4.25 -0.91
C SER A 52 -0.48 4.15 0.47
N VAL A 53 -1.33 3.92 1.48
CA VAL A 53 -0.88 3.62 2.84
C VAL A 53 -1.64 2.39 3.31
N VAL A 54 -0.93 1.47 3.97
CA VAL A 54 -1.53 0.31 4.61
C VAL A 54 -0.94 0.17 6.00
N ILE A 55 -1.80 -0.04 7.00
CA ILE A 55 -1.40 -0.40 8.35
C ILE A 55 -1.94 -1.79 8.60
N LYS A 56 -1.02 -2.75 8.73
CA LYS A 56 -1.37 -4.17 8.78
C LYS A 56 -0.51 -4.89 9.80
N ASP A 57 -1.09 -5.90 10.44
CA ASP A 57 -0.36 -6.78 11.34
C ASP A 57 0.44 -7.80 10.54
N PHE A 58 1.72 -7.90 10.83
CA PHE A 58 2.61 -8.93 10.29
C PHE A 58 3.40 -9.56 11.43
N SER A 59 3.75 -10.82 11.26
CA SER A 59 4.56 -11.53 12.26
C SER A 59 5.96 -10.93 12.39
N ASN A 60 6.51 -10.42 11.28
CA ASN A 60 7.85 -9.85 11.23
C ASN A 60 8.01 -8.99 9.99
N ARG A 61 9.16 -8.31 9.89
CA ARG A 61 9.46 -7.44 8.76
C ARG A 61 9.52 -8.19 7.43
N THR A 62 10.04 -9.40 7.42
CA THR A 62 10.15 -10.20 6.20
C THR A 62 8.78 -10.44 5.59
N ASP A 63 7.78 -10.72 6.42
CA ASP A 63 6.40 -10.91 5.94
C ASP A 63 5.83 -9.62 5.34
N ALA A 64 6.13 -8.47 5.95
CA ALA A 64 5.71 -7.17 5.41
C ALA A 64 6.39 -6.90 4.06
N GLU A 65 7.67 -7.18 3.95
CA GLU A 65 8.42 -7.03 2.70
C GLU A 65 7.87 -7.93 1.61
N ASN A 66 7.55 -9.19 1.94
CA ASN A 66 6.98 -10.12 0.99
C ASN A 66 5.59 -9.70 0.53
N PHE A 67 4.79 -9.13 1.43
CA PHE A 67 3.47 -8.61 1.08
C PHE A 67 3.59 -7.54 -0.02
N ILE A 68 4.52 -6.61 0.12
CA ILE A 68 4.73 -5.56 -0.87
C ILE A 68 5.40 -6.09 -2.14
N LYS A 69 6.35 -7.02 -1.99
CA LYS A 69 7.03 -7.63 -3.14
C LYS A 69 6.02 -8.26 -4.11
N ASN A 70 4.98 -8.87 -3.58
CA ASN A 70 3.97 -9.58 -4.38
C ASN A 70 2.74 -8.73 -4.74
N GLU A 71 2.69 -7.50 -4.27
CA GLU A 71 1.58 -6.61 -4.52
C GLU A 71 1.59 -6.15 -5.98
N PRO A 72 0.43 -6.25 -6.70
CA PRO A 72 0.40 -5.99 -8.15
C PRO A 72 0.89 -4.61 -8.58
N PHE A 73 0.62 -3.55 -7.82
CA PHE A 73 1.17 -2.22 -8.13
C PHE A 73 2.69 -2.21 -8.09
N ASN A 74 3.26 -2.87 -7.07
CA ASN A 74 4.72 -2.95 -6.96
C ASN A 74 5.32 -3.75 -8.11
N LYS A 75 4.69 -4.86 -8.46
CA LYS A 75 5.14 -5.71 -9.58
C LYS A 75 5.06 -4.96 -10.92
N ALA A 76 4.10 -4.06 -11.07
CA ALA A 76 3.95 -3.23 -12.26
C ALA A 76 4.93 -2.05 -12.30
N GLY A 77 5.76 -1.88 -11.26
CA GLY A 77 6.74 -0.80 -11.21
C GLY A 77 6.15 0.57 -10.91
N LEU A 78 4.97 0.61 -10.28
CA LEU A 78 4.26 1.86 -10.03
C LEU A 78 4.97 2.75 -9.01
N PHE A 79 5.60 2.16 -7.98
CA PHE A 79 6.09 2.91 -6.84
C PHE A 79 7.48 3.48 -7.03
N GLU A 80 7.63 4.77 -6.75
CA GLU A 80 8.92 5.45 -6.64
C GLU A 80 9.56 5.18 -5.28
N THR A 81 8.73 5.19 -4.23
CA THR A 81 9.18 5.04 -2.85
C THR A 81 8.28 4.04 -2.14
N VAL A 82 8.91 3.13 -1.40
CA VAL A 82 8.22 2.23 -0.48
C VAL A 82 8.93 2.31 0.85
N MET A 83 8.19 2.65 1.92
CA MET A 83 8.72 2.65 3.28
C MET A 83 7.91 1.68 4.12
N ILE A 84 8.60 0.85 4.88
CA ILE A 84 8.00 -0.15 5.76
C ILE A 84 8.59 0.06 7.16
N ASN A 85 7.73 0.41 8.11
CA ASN A 85 8.20 0.65 9.49
C ASN A 85 7.25 -0.01 10.49
N PRO A 86 7.78 -0.57 11.58
CA PRO A 86 6.94 -0.96 12.71
C PRO A 86 6.15 0.25 13.20
N PHE A 87 4.90 0.01 13.57
CA PHE A 87 3.97 1.06 13.95
C PHE A 87 3.26 0.67 15.24
N LYS A 88 3.09 1.64 16.14
CA LYS A 88 2.30 1.46 17.35
C LYS A 88 1.20 2.51 17.40
N ALA A 89 -0.04 2.05 17.52
CA ALA A 89 -1.19 2.95 17.59
C ALA A 89 -1.36 3.46 19.02
N PHE A 90 -0.82 4.64 19.30
CA PHE A 90 -1.10 5.31 20.57
C PHE A 90 -2.51 5.90 20.60
N VAL A 91 -3.03 6.26 19.45
CA VAL A 91 -4.41 6.72 19.29
C VAL A 91 -5.10 5.84 18.28
N ASP A 92 -6.19 5.22 18.68
CA ASP A 92 -6.91 4.25 17.85
C ASP A 92 -8.40 4.41 18.17
N ASN A 93 -9.04 5.35 17.51
CA ASN A 93 -10.46 5.71 17.75
C ASN A 93 -11.42 4.72 17.11
#